data_79c7069a753bcda4fb41cbd8d22907c8
#
_entry.id   79c7069a753bcda4fb41cbd8d22907c8
#
_cell.length_a   1.000
_cell.length_b   1.000
_cell.length_c   1.000
_cell.angle_alpha   90.00
_cell.angle_beta   90.00
_cell.angle_gamma   90.00
#
_symmetry.space_group_name_H-M   'P 1'
#
loop_
_entity.id
_entity.type
_entity.pdbx_description
1 polymer ?
#
loop_
_entity_poly.entity_id
_entity_poly.type
_entity_poly.pdbx_seq_one_letter_code
_entity_poly.pdbx_strand_id
1 'polypeptide(L)'
;IKSEIEISEFIVNDYVNDDNVDIVVKQGSMPEKIKKQRDEENIARFYDGNEIWFYIKNVGTYYIKEAKTILVEPEEGYIFNDLKAFLIWRSMAACLLQKDIVTIHGSAVIINEKAVIFTGRSGSGKSTLTAAFRKDTYKFLSDELCVLSIDEDQYPIVNPGYPQQRLAKNTLEGLGFNCNDFIISKESNQMYSVPANNDFVNTPIKLA
;
A
#
# COMPACT_ATOMS: atom_id res chain seq x y z
N ILE A 1 -3.20 0.88 14.17
CA ILE A 1 -4.33 1.19 13.27
C ILE A 1 -5.59 0.57 13.84
N LYS A 2 -6.70 1.32 13.90
CA LYS A 2 -8.06 0.82 14.19
C LYS A 2 -8.86 0.92 12.89
N SER A 3 -9.47 -0.18 12.43
CA SER A 3 -10.17 -0.21 11.15
C SER A 3 -11.54 -0.88 11.25
N GLU A 4 -12.55 -0.25 10.63
CA GLU A 4 -13.86 -0.86 10.38
C GLU A 4 -13.86 -1.75 9.12
N ILE A 5 -12.84 -1.61 8.27
CA ILE A 5 -12.61 -2.46 7.10
C ILE A 5 -11.59 -3.52 7.49
N GLU A 6 -11.92 -4.79 7.25
CA GLU A 6 -11.02 -5.90 7.57
C GLU A 6 -9.71 -5.80 6.78
N ILE A 7 -8.58 -5.74 7.52
CA ILE A 7 -7.22 -5.74 6.99
C ILE A 7 -6.46 -6.84 7.73
N SER A 8 -6.83 -8.08 7.42
CA SER A 8 -6.30 -9.29 8.09
C SER A 8 -4.78 -9.46 7.98
N GLU A 9 -4.16 -8.74 7.05
CA GLU A 9 -2.73 -8.82 6.78
C GLU A 9 -1.89 -7.94 7.70
N PHE A 10 -2.48 -6.97 8.39
CA PHE A 10 -1.80 -6.28 9.47
C PHE A 10 -1.85 -7.12 10.73
N ILE A 11 -0.69 -7.25 11.38
CA ILE A 11 -0.61 -7.96 12.67
C ILE A 11 -1.50 -7.21 13.67
N VAL A 12 -2.55 -7.87 14.13
CA VAL A 12 -3.41 -7.37 15.20
C VAL A 12 -2.75 -7.74 16.51
N ASN A 13 -2.21 -6.77 17.23
CA ASN A 13 -1.87 -6.95 18.65
C ASN A 13 -3.18 -6.76 19.43
N ASP A 14 -3.57 -7.75 20.21
CA ASP A 14 -4.85 -7.82 20.95
C ASP A 14 -5.05 -6.72 22.02
N TYR A 15 -4.08 -5.82 22.21
CA TYR A 15 -4.09 -4.77 23.22
C TYR A 15 -3.72 -3.41 22.65
N VAL A 16 -4.66 -2.80 21.91
CA VAL A 16 -4.56 -1.37 21.58
C VAL A 16 -5.54 -0.62 22.48
N ASN A 17 -5.04 0.07 23.50
CA ASN A 17 -5.80 1.13 24.14
C ASN A 17 -6.16 2.18 23.07
N ASP A 18 -7.39 2.63 23.04
CA ASP A 18 -7.87 3.63 22.08
C ASP A 18 -7.00 4.92 22.04
N ASP A 19 -6.27 5.22 23.10
CA ASP A 19 -5.38 6.38 23.20
C ASP A 19 -4.10 6.29 22.35
N ASN A 20 -3.73 5.09 21.88
CA ASN A 20 -2.51 4.82 21.11
C ASN A 20 -2.75 4.48 19.63
N VAL A 21 -3.89 4.90 19.09
CA VAL A 21 -4.22 4.64 17.67
C VAL A 21 -3.70 5.77 16.78
N ASP A 22 -2.73 5.47 15.93
CA ASP A 22 -2.16 6.42 14.98
C ASP A 22 -3.08 6.72 13.80
N ILE A 23 -3.82 5.73 13.34
CA ILE A 23 -4.71 5.84 12.16
C ILE A 23 -6.03 5.12 12.45
N VAL A 24 -7.13 5.81 12.18
CA VAL A 24 -8.48 5.26 12.24
C VAL A 24 -9.05 5.17 10.82
N VAL A 25 -9.45 3.97 10.41
CA VAL A 25 -10.15 3.73 9.15
C VAL A 25 -11.62 3.55 9.44
N LYS A 26 -12.47 4.31 8.77
CA LYS A 26 -13.92 4.26 8.89
C LYS A 26 -14.55 4.00 7.53
N GLN A 27 -15.66 3.29 7.51
CA GLN A 27 -16.52 3.18 6.34
C GLN A 27 -17.75 4.10 6.52
N GLY A 28 -18.04 4.91 5.49
CA GLY A 28 -19.17 5.84 5.60
C GLY A 28 -19.29 6.76 4.39
N SER A 29 -20.30 7.60 4.43
CA SER A 29 -20.58 8.55 3.34
C SER A 29 -19.60 9.71 3.33
N MET A 30 -19.18 10.14 2.14
CA MET A 30 -18.30 11.31 1.98
C MET A 30 -18.99 12.61 2.38
N PRO A 31 -18.22 13.60 2.89
CA PRO A 31 -18.72 14.96 3.06
C PRO A 31 -19.31 15.53 1.78
N GLU A 32 -20.37 16.33 1.89
CA GLU A 32 -21.08 16.92 0.74
C GLU A 32 -20.16 17.73 -0.19
N LYS A 33 -19.16 18.40 0.35
CA LYS A 33 -18.14 19.11 -0.44
C LYS A 33 -17.41 18.16 -1.40
N ILE A 34 -17.03 16.98 -0.93
CA ILE A 34 -16.31 15.98 -1.74
C ILE A 34 -17.24 15.38 -2.79
N LYS A 35 -18.49 15.05 -2.41
CA LYS A 35 -19.48 14.55 -3.36
C LYS A 35 -19.72 15.55 -4.48
N LYS A 36 -19.90 16.83 -4.16
CA LYS A 36 -20.07 17.89 -5.16
C LYS A 36 -18.87 17.95 -6.12
N GLN A 37 -17.66 17.99 -5.58
CA GLN A 37 -16.45 18.02 -6.40
C GLN A 37 -16.32 16.79 -7.32
N ARG A 38 -16.62 15.60 -6.77
CA ARG A 38 -16.56 14.34 -7.52
C ARG A 38 -17.63 14.27 -8.60
N ASP A 39 -18.90 14.52 -8.25
CA ASP A 39 -20.05 14.18 -9.06
C ASP A 39 -20.47 15.32 -10.03
N GLU A 40 -20.32 16.60 -9.61
CA GLU A 40 -20.67 17.77 -10.40
C GLU A 40 -19.49 18.39 -11.14
N GLU A 41 -18.31 18.46 -10.48
CA GLU A 41 -17.12 19.10 -11.03
C GLU A 41 -16.17 18.11 -11.73
N ASN A 42 -16.48 16.79 -11.67
CA ASN A 42 -15.67 15.70 -12.25
C ASN A 42 -14.22 15.68 -11.75
N ILE A 43 -13.99 16.08 -10.51
CA ILE A 43 -12.68 16.02 -9.89
C ILE A 43 -12.48 14.60 -9.33
N ALA A 44 -11.45 13.91 -9.77
CA ALA A 44 -11.15 12.55 -9.31
C ALA A 44 -10.15 12.50 -8.15
N ARG A 45 -9.53 13.62 -7.79
CA ARG A 45 -8.56 13.70 -6.70
C ARG A 45 -8.33 15.15 -6.30
N PHE A 46 -8.06 15.34 -5.01
CA PHE A 46 -7.75 16.64 -4.41
C PHE A 46 -6.64 16.50 -3.37
N TYR A 47 -5.79 17.49 -3.29
CA TYR A 47 -4.71 17.56 -2.33
C TYR A 47 -4.61 19.00 -1.80
N ASP A 48 -4.78 19.14 -0.49
CA ASP A 48 -4.59 20.41 0.23
C ASP A 48 -4.00 20.10 1.61
N GLY A 49 -2.67 19.89 1.67
CA GLY A 49 -1.93 19.66 2.90
C GLY A 49 -2.60 18.72 3.92
N ASN A 50 -3.61 19.22 4.61
CA ASN A 50 -4.34 18.51 5.66
C ASN A 50 -5.50 17.63 5.16
N GLU A 51 -5.94 17.83 3.93
CA GLU A 51 -7.02 17.07 3.32
C GLU A 51 -6.56 16.47 1.99
N ILE A 52 -6.67 15.16 1.87
CA ILE A 52 -6.41 14.44 0.63
C ILE A 52 -7.62 13.56 0.36
N TRP A 53 -8.17 13.63 -0.84
CA TRP A 53 -9.15 12.64 -1.25
C TRP A 53 -8.93 12.22 -2.70
N PHE A 54 -9.34 10.99 -3.02
CA PHE A 54 -9.32 10.47 -4.37
C PHE A 54 -10.45 9.46 -4.58
N TYR A 55 -10.91 9.42 -5.81
CA TYR A 55 -11.95 8.54 -6.30
C TYR A 55 -11.37 7.52 -7.27
N ILE A 56 -11.78 6.27 -7.11
CA ILE A 56 -11.45 5.16 -8.00
C ILE A 56 -12.77 4.56 -8.49
N LYS A 57 -13.02 4.68 -9.79
CA LYS A 57 -14.23 4.16 -10.43
C LYS A 57 -14.42 2.68 -10.13
N ASN A 58 -15.65 2.24 -9.87
CA ASN A 58 -16.06 0.89 -9.49
C ASN A 58 -15.45 0.36 -8.17
N VAL A 59 -14.77 1.22 -7.40
CA VAL A 59 -14.17 0.83 -6.11
C VAL A 59 -14.69 1.71 -4.99
N GLY A 60 -14.47 3.03 -5.07
CA GLY A 60 -14.94 3.93 -4.02
C GLY A 60 -14.14 5.22 -3.93
N THR A 61 -14.52 6.04 -2.96
CA THR A 61 -13.86 7.30 -2.62
C THR A 61 -13.13 7.15 -1.28
N TYR A 62 -11.93 7.71 -1.20
CA TYR A 62 -11.08 7.69 -0.02
C TYR A 62 -10.78 9.13 0.38
N TYR A 63 -10.97 9.44 1.66
CA TYR A 63 -10.72 10.74 2.22
C TYR A 63 -9.82 10.63 3.44
N ILE A 64 -8.68 11.28 3.39
CA ILE A 64 -7.65 11.27 4.40
C ILE A 64 -7.58 12.65 5.03
N LYS A 65 -7.72 12.70 6.35
CA LYS A 65 -7.75 13.94 7.11
C LYS A 65 -6.80 13.90 8.29
N GLU A 66 -6.01 14.97 8.41
CA GLU A 66 -5.14 15.23 9.58
C GLU A 66 -4.18 14.08 9.90
N ALA A 67 -3.72 13.36 8.87
CA ALA A 67 -2.82 12.21 9.02
C ALA A 67 -3.31 11.13 10.02
N LYS A 68 -4.59 11.14 10.38
CA LYS A 68 -5.18 10.29 11.42
C LYS A 68 -6.41 9.53 10.98
N THR A 69 -7.25 10.12 10.14
CA THR A 69 -8.52 9.51 9.76
C THR A 69 -8.53 9.20 8.26
N ILE A 70 -8.91 7.97 7.92
CA ILE A 70 -9.23 7.55 6.57
C ILE A 70 -10.70 7.18 6.54
N LEU A 71 -11.51 7.95 5.80
CA LEU A 71 -12.90 7.61 5.51
C LEU A 71 -12.97 6.97 4.14
N VAL A 72 -13.67 5.86 4.02
CA VAL A 72 -13.88 5.11 2.78
C VAL A 72 -15.36 5.02 2.49
N GLU A 73 -15.77 5.48 1.32
CA GLU A 73 -17.11 5.30 0.77
C GLU A 73 -17.02 4.35 -0.42
N PRO A 74 -17.37 3.06 -0.24
CA PRO A 74 -17.39 2.10 -1.34
C PRO A 74 -18.44 2.44 -2.40
N GLU A 75 -18.19 2.12 -3.67
CA GLU A 75 -19.22 2.12 -4.70
C GLU A 75 -20.07 0.87 -4.67
N GLU A 76 -21.28 0.96 -5.21
CA GLU A 76 -22.15 -0.21 -5.36
C GLU A 76 -21.50 -1.27 -6.26
N GLY A 77 -21.47 -2.52 -5.79
CA GLY A 77 -20.86 -3.64 -6.52
C GLY A 77 -19.31 -3.69 -6.48
N TYR A 78 -18.69 -2.91 -5.60
CA TYR A 78 -17.23 -2.94 -5.44
C TYR A 78 -16.66 -4.33 -5.13
N ILE A 79 -15.41 -4.55 -5.49
CA ILE A 79 -14.66 -5.76 -5.12
C ILE A 79 -13.83 -5.45 -3.87
N PHE A 80 -14.05 -6.20 -2.79
CA PHE A 80 -13.40 -5.97 -1.50
C PHE A 80 -11.87 -5.94 -1.58
N ASN A 81 -11.26 -6.84 -2.36
CA ASN A 81 -9.80 -6.87 -2.51
C ASN A 81 -9.25 -5.61 -3.21
N ASP A 82 -10.00 -5.02 -4.14
CA ASP A 82 -9.62 -3.78 -4.79
C ASP A 82 -9.75 -2.60 -3.83
N LEU A 83 -10.86 -2.53 -3.06
CA LEU A 83 -11.05 -1.53 -2.02
C LEU A 83 -9.89 -1.57 -1.02
N LYS A 84 -9.57 -2.75 -0.51
CA LYS A 84 -8.47 -2.98 0.44
C LYS A 84 -7.11 -2.59 -0.15
N ALA A 85 -6.85 -2.90 -1.40
CA ALA A 85 -5.61 -2.54 -2.07
C ALA A 85 -5.38 -1.03 -2.10
N PHE A 86 -6.37 -0.24 -2.52
CA PHE A 86 -6.24 1.23 -2.53
C PHE A 86 -6.18 1.83 -1.12
N LEU A 87 -6.84 1.21 -0.14
CA LEU A 87 -6.72 1.58 1.26
C LEU A 87 -5.27 1.40 1.76
N ILE A 88 -4.69 0.23 1.55
CA ILE A 88 -3.35 -0.09 2.06
C ILE A 88 -2.27 0.73 1.36
N TRP A 89 -2.34 0.91 0.06
CA TRP A 89 -1.22 1.56 -0.65
C TRP A 89 -1.40 3.06 -0.80
N ARG A 90 -2.54 3.52 -1.36
CA ARG A 90 -2.73 4.96 -1.61
C ARG A 90 -3.10 5.74 -0.36
N SER A 91 -4.04 5.23 0.42
CA SER A 91 -4.50 5.97 1.60
C SER A 91 -3.44 6.01 2.68
N MET A 92 -2.69 4.91 2.89
CA MET A 92 -1.57 4.92 3.83
C MET A 92 -0.44 5.84 3.36
N ALA A 93 -0.09 5.82 2.07
CA ALA A 93 0.89 6.76 1.51
C ALA A 93 0.46 8.23 1.74
N ALA A 94 -0.82 8.55 1.57
CA ALA A 94 -1.35 9.88 1.84
C ALA A 94 -1.29 10.25 3.33
N CYS A 95 -1.59 9.33 4.24
CA CYS A 95 -1.41 9.53 5.68
C CYS A 95 0.06 9.78 6.05
N LEU A 96 0.97 8.99 5.50
CA LEU A 96 2.40 9.14 5.77
C LEU A 96 2.93 10.48 5.23
N LEU A 97 2.46 10.89 4.05
CA LEU A 97 2.79 12.20 3.48
C LEU A 97 2.34 13.35 4.38
N GLN A 98 1.12 13.28 4.95
CA GLN A 98 0.64 14.27 5.91
C GLN A 98 1.39 14.26 7.26
N LYS A 99 2.14 13.20 7.55
CA LYS A 99 3.04 13.07 8.71
C LYS A 99 4.48 13.47 8.40
N ASP A 100 4.75 14.04 7.22
CA ASP A 100 6.10 14.36 6.72
C ASP A 100 7.03 13.13 6.66
N ILE A 101 6.46 11.93 6.54
CA ILE A 101 7.23 10.69 6.39
C ILE A 101 7.52 10.45 4.91
N VAL A 102 8.79 10.31 4.59
CA VAL A 102 9.26 10.10 3.21
C VAL A 102 8.85 8.72 2.72
N THR A 103 8.16 8.68 1.60
CA THR A 103 7.78 7.44 0.92
C THR A 103 8.27 7.43 -0.52
N ILE A 104 8.71 6.28 -1.00
CA ILE A 104 9.13 6.06 -2.39
C ILE A 104 8.20 5.02 -3.02
N HIS A 105 7.63 5.37 -4.19
CA HIS A 105 6.96 4.35 -5.00
C HIS A 105 8.00 3.43 -5.62
N GLY A 106 8.14 2.26 -5.03
CA GLY A 106 9.17 1.30 -5.37
C GLY A 106 8.96 -0.06 -4.74
N SER A 107 9.89 -0.95 -4.98
CA SER A 107 9.94 -2.27 -4.37
C SER A 107 11.29 -2.46 -3.72
N ALA A 108 11.37 -3.17 -2.60
CA ALA A 108 12.60 -3.34 -1.83
C ALA A 108 12.89 -4.80 -1.50
N VAL A 109 14.14 -5.18 -1.68
CA VAL A 109 14.72 -6.47 -1.28
C VAL A 109 15.94 -6.24 -0.39
N ILE A 110 16.40 -7.30 0.26
CA ILE A 110 17.61 -7.25 1.10
C ILE A 110 18.76 -7.94 0.37
N ILE A 111 19.84 -7.22 0.14
CA ILE A 111 21.07 -7.70 -0.50
C ILE A 111 22.23 -7.36 0.43
N ASN A 112 23.03 -8.35 0.82
CA ASN A 112 24.15 -8.17 1.75
C ASN A 112 23.75 -7.41 3.01
N GLU A 113 22.64 -7.82 3.64
CA GLU A 113 22.08 -7.25 4.87
C GLU A 113 21.62 -5.78 4.77
N LYS A 114 21.55 -5.22 3.57
CA LYS A 114 21.08 -3.87 3.30
C LYS A 114 19.87 -3.85 2.40
N ALA A 115 18.99 -2.88 2.59
CA ALA A 115 17.83 -2.67 1.75
C ALA A 115 18.24 -2.03 0.42
N VAL A 116 17.79 -2.61 -0.69
CA VAL A 116 17.94 -2.06 -2.03
C VAL A 116 16.55 -1.76 -2.57
N ILE A 117 16.30 -0.51 -2.95
CA ILE A 117 15.02 -0.05 -3.48
C ILE A 117 15.09 0.06 -5.00
N PHE A 118 14.20 -0.65 -5.71
CA PHE A 118 13.98 -0.46 -7.13
C PHE A 118 12.90 0.59 -7.34
N THR A 119 13.24 1.71 -7.94
CA THR A 119 12.31 2.80 -8.24
C THR A 119 12.28 3.11 -9.73
N GLY A 120 11.21 3.76 -10.19
CA GLY A 120 11.01 4.14 -11.58
C GLY A 120 9.53 4.30 -11.93
N ARG A 121 9.24 4.63 -13.19
CA ARG A 121 7.86 4.81 -13.68
C ARG A 121 7.03 3.54 -13.55
N SER A 122 5.70 3.69 -13.48
CA SER A 122 4.79 2.54 -13.55
C SER A 122 5.09 1.73 -14.83
N GLY A 123 5.11 0.41 -14.72
CA GLY A 123 5.44 -0.49 -15.83
C GLY A 123 6.94 -0.67 -16.12
N SER A 124 7.85 -0.03 -15.37
CA SER A 124 9.31 -0.18 -15.58
C SER A 124 9.90 -1.52 -15.10
N GLY A 125 9.07 -2.41 -14.55
CA GLY A 125 9.51 -3.74 -14.13
C GLY A 125 10.01 -3.84 -12.68
N LYS A 126 9.77 -2.84 -11.82
CA LYS A 126 10.18 -2.86 -10.40
C LYS A 126 9.74 -4.14 -9.69
N SER A 127 8.43 -4.40 -9.66
CA SER A 127 7.87 -5.58 -9.01
C SER A 127 8.30 -6.88 -9.69
N THR A 128 8.50 -6.88 -11.02
CA THR A 128 9.05 -8.03 -11.75
C THR A 128 10.46 -8.35 -11.30
N LEU A 129 11.31 -7.33 -11.19
CA LEU A 129 12.69 -7.49 -10.74
C LEU A 129 12.74 -7.97 -9.29
N THR A 130 11.94 -7.37 -8.41
CA THR A 130 11.80 -7.82 -7.01
C THR A 130 11.35 -9.28 -6.93
N ALA A 131 10.37 -9.70 -7.75
CA ALA A 131 9.91 -11.09 -7.78
C ALA A 131 11.01 -12.05 -8.27
N ALA A 132 11.85 -11.65 -9.22
CA ALA A 132 13.00 -12.43 -9.65
C ALA A 132 14.02 -12.60 -8.52
N PHE A 133 14.35 -11.54 -7.79
CA PHE A 133 15.23 -11.62 -6.60
C PHE A 133 14.63 -12.54 -5.51
N ARG A 134 13.33 -12.44 -5.24
CA ARG A 134 12.63 -13.33 -4.30
C ARG A 134 12.74 -14.80 -4.72
N LYS A 135 12.58 -15.09 -6.00
CA LYS A 135 12.76 -16.44 -6.56
C LYS A 135 14.18 -16.95 -6.35
N ASP A 136 15.19 -16.09 -6.41
CA ASP A 136 16.59 -16.39 -6.13
C ASP A 136 16.91 -16.34 -4.61
N THR A 137 15.89 -16.47 -3.75
CA THR A 137 15.99 -16.55 -2.28
C THR A 137 16.39 -15.27 -1.54
N TYR A 138 16.43 -14.13 -2.19
CA TYR A 138 16.61 -12.86 -1.51
C TYR A 138 15.39 -12.52 -0.65
N LYS A 139 15.61 -11.87 0.48
CA LYS A 139 14.54 -11.48 1.39
C LYS A 139 13.79 -10.27 0.86
N PHE A 140 12.48 -10.26 1.09
CA PHE A 140 11.55 -9.23 0.66
C PHE A 140 11.28 -8.24 1.81
N LEU A 141 11.20 -6.95 1.49
CA LEU A 141 10.95 -5.90 2.47
C LEU A 141 9.70 -5.09 2.16
N SER A 142 9.47 -4.73 0.90
CA SER A 142 8.29 -3.94 0.49
C SER A 142 8.02 -4.03 -1.01
N ASP A 143 6.76 -3.82 -1.40
CA ASP A 143 6.35 -3.53 -2.78
C ASP A 143 5.35 -2.37 -2.80
N GLU A 144 5.31 -1.60 -3.87
CA GLU A 144 4.51 -0.40 -4.10
C GLU A 144 4.90 0.81 -3.23
N LEU A 145 5.14 0.65 -1.93
CA LEU A 145 5.38 1.74 -0.99
C LEU A 145 6.57 1.41 -0.08
N CYS A 146 7.72 2.01 -0.35
CA CYS A 146 8.88 1.95 0.53
C CYS A 146 8.89 3.17 1.47
N VAL A 147 8.80 2.93 2.76
CA VAL A 147 8.76 3.96 3.79
C VAL A 147 10.17 4.16 4.33
N LEU A 148 10.67 5.39 4.28
CA LEU A 148 11.97 5.74 4.78
C LEU A 148 11.90 6.45 6.13
N SER A 149 12.84 6.15 6.99
CA SER A 149 13.11 6.89 8.23
C SER A 149 14.62 6.97 8.47
N ILE A 150 15.01 7.66 9.53
CA ILE A 150 16.41 7.78 9.94
C ILE A 150 16.54 7.06 11.28
N ASP A 151 17.58 6.24 11.43
CA ASP A 151 17.87 5.57 12.70
C ASP A 151 18.60 6.52 13.70
N GLU A 152 18.89 6.02 14.89
CA GLU A 152 19.56 6.79 15.96
C GLU A 152 20.96 7.26 15.55
N ASP A 153 21.62 6.55 14.67
CA ASP A 153 22.95 6.88 14.12
C ASP A 153 22.89 7.79 12.89
N GLN A 154 21.73 8.34 12.55
CA GLN A 154 21.48 9.19 11.38
C GLN A 154 21.63 8.46 10.04
N TYR A 155 21.50 7.13 10.01
CA TYR A 155 21.45 6.37 8.76
C TYR A 155 20.03 6.22 8.23
N PRO A 156 19.84 6.32 6.90
CA PRO A 156 18.55 6.02 6.31
C PRO A 156 18.24 4.53 6.43
N ILE A 157 17.04 4.24 6.88
CA ILE A 157 16.50 2.89 6.98
C ILE A 157 15.23 2.78 6.15
N VAL A 158 14.97 1.58 5.64
CA VAL A 158 13.74 1.22 4.97
C VAL A 158 12.90 0.42 5.94
N ASN A 159 11.72 0.93 6.26
CA ASN A 159 10.78 0.23 7.12
C ASN A 159 10.10 -0.89 6.33
N PRO A 160 9.75 -2.02 6.97
CA PRO A 160 9.02 -3.09 6.32
C PRO A 160 7.67 -2.58 5.84
N GLY A 161 7.29 -3.01 4.65
CA GLY A 161 5.98 -2.72 4.09
C GLY A 161 4.99 -3.81 4.47
N TYR A 162 4.39 -4.40 3.48
CA TYR A 162 3.31 -5.35 3.59
C TYR A 162 3.73 -6.70 2.99
N PRO A 163 3.46 -7.86 3.65
CA PRO A 163 3.98 -9.16 3.22
C PRO A 163 3.26 -9.72 1.99
N GLN A 164 3.07 -8.88 0.98
CA GLN A 164 2.41 -9.23 -0.26
C GLN A 164 3.00 -8.42 -1.41
N GLN A 165 3.13 -9.05 -2.56
CA GLN A 165 3.57 -8.42 -3.79
C GLN A 165 2.47 -8.46 -4.84
N ARG A 166 2.38 -7.41 -5.67
CA ARG A 166 1.46 -7.35 -6.80
C ARG A 166 2.17 -7.61 -8.11
N LEU A 167 1.78 -8.68 -8.81
CA LEU A 167 2.42 -9.08 -10.06
C LEU A 167 1.41 -9.20 -11.20
N ALA A 168 1.79 -8.75 -12.37
CA ALA A 168 1.04 -8.98 -13.59
C ALA A 168 1.12 -10.45 -14.03
N LYS A 169 0.11 -10.90 -14.76
CA LYS A 169 0.02 -12.28 -15.26
C LYS A 169 1.28 -12.73 -16.01
N ASN A 170 1.74 -11.91 -16.94
CA ASN A 170 2.93 -12.19 -17.74
C ASN A 170 4.21 -12.30 -16.88
N THR A 171 4.30 -11.58 -15.79
CA THR A 171 5.41 -11.70 -14.83
C THR A 171 5.36 -13.05 -14.11
N LEU A 172 4.18 -13.45 -13.62
CA LEU A 172 4.00 -14.75 -12.95
C LEU A 172 4.36 -15.89 -13.89
N GLU A 173 3.80 -15.90 -15.10
CA GLU A 173 4.07 -16.91 -16.12
C GLU A 173 5.56 -16.94 -16.51
N GLY A 174 6.17 -15.79 -16.72
CA GLY A 174 7.61 -15.66 -17.04
C GLY A 174 8.53 -16.15 -15.93
N LEU A 175 8.10 -16.05 -14.67
CA LEU A 175 8.81 -16.58 -13.51
C LEU A 175 8.43 -18.05 -13.21
N GLY A 176 7.53 -18.66 -13.98
CA GLY A 176 7.13 -20.06 -13.83
C GLY A 176 6.15 -20.32 -12.68
N PHE A 177 5.40 -19.29 -12.25
CA PHE A 177 4.33 -19.44 -11.28
C PHE A 177 3.00 -19.81 -11.97
N ASN A 178 2.18 -20.60 -11.29
CA ASN A 178 0.82 -20.87 -11.74
C ASN A 178 -0.11 -19.75 -11.24
N CYS A 179 -0.72 -19.01 -12.16
CA CYS A 179 -1.61 -17.90 -11.82
C CYS A 179 -2.85 -18.32 -11.00
N ASN A 180 -3.28 -19.59 -11.10
CA ASN A 180 -4.44 -20.09 -10.36
C ASN A 180 -4.18 -20.22 -8.85
N ASP A 181 -2.91 -20.15 -8.42
CA ASP A 181 -2.54 -20.21 -7.01
C ASP A 181 -2.71 -18.85 -6.30
N PHE A 182 -3.07 -17.79 -7.02
CA PHE A 182 -3.09 -16.43 -6.50
C PHE A 182 -4.43 -15.73 -6.74
N ILE A 183 -4.75 -14.78 -5.85
CA ILE A 183 -5.97 -13.97 -5.95
C ILE A 183 -5.75 -12.86 -6.99
N ILE A 184 -6.66 -12.78 -7.96
CA ILE A 184 -6.66 -11.73 -8.98
C ILE A 184 -7.42 -10.49 -8.49
N SER A 185 -6.86 -9.31 -8.73
CA SER A 185 -7.54 -8.02 -8.65
C SER A 185 -8.05 -7.64 -10.04
N LYS A 186 -9.36 -7.51 -10.21
CA LYS A 186 -9.98 -7.26 -11.51
C LYS A 186 -9.86 -5.79 -11.94
N GLU A 187 -9.96 -4.85 -11.01
CA GLU A 187 -9.98 -3.41 -11.31
C GLU A 187 -8.58 -2.80 -11.49
N SER A 188 -7.56 -3.44 -10.95
CA SER A 188 -6.18 -2.95 -11.04
C SER A 188 -5.36 -3.71 -12.09
N ASN A 189 -5.78 -3.63 -13.36
CA ASN A 189 -5.05 -4.21 -14.52
C ASN A 189 -4.76 -5.72 -14.41
N GLN A 190 -5.67 -6.49 -13.83
CA GLN A 190 -5.50 -7.94 -13.63
C GLN A 190 -4.19 -8.29 -12.89
N MET A 191 -3.89 -7.55 -11.86
CA MET A 191 -2.75 -7.85 -11.00
C MET A 191 -3.10 -8.98 -10.02
N TYR A 192 -2.15 -9.83 -9.75
CA TYR A 192 -2.26 -10.93 -8.80
C TYR A 192 -1.59 -10.57 -7.48
N SER A 193 -2.25 -10.90 -6.39
CA SER A 193 -1.70 -10.76 -5.03
C SER A 193 -0.89 -12.00 -4.68
N VAL A 194 0.42 -11.84 -4.54
CA VAL A 194 1.36 -12.92 -4.26
C VAL A 194 1.89 -12.78 -2.83
N PRO A 195 1.56 -13.70 -1.91
CA PRO A 195 2.06 -13.65 -0.54
C PRO A 195 3.59 -13.70 -0.46
N ALA A 196 4.16 -13.03 0.53
CA ALA A 196 5.59 -12.97 0.79
C ALA A 196 5.98 -13.50 2.19
N ASN A 197 5.08 -14.21 2.87
CA ASN A 197 5.24 -14.59 4.28
C ASN A 197 6.52 -15.38 4.57
N ASN A 198 7.05 -16.15 3.61
CA ASN A 198 8.22 -17.00 3.81
C ASN A 198 9.56 -16.25 3.67
N ASP A 199 9.56 -15.15 2.97
CA ASP A 199 10.75 -14.35 2.64
C ASP A 199 10.66 -12.91 3.14
N PHE A 200 9.55 -12.51 3.72
CA PHE A 200 9.32 -11.19 4.27
C PHE A 200 10.12 -10.95 5.55
N VAL A 201 10.75 -9.77 5.63
CA VAL A 201 11.42 -9.28 6.83
C VAL A 201 10.59 -8.15 7.44
N ASN A 202 10.22 -8.29 8.70
CA ASN A 202 9.34 -7.38 9.44
C ASN A 202 10.08 -6.39 10.36
N THR A 203 11.37 -6.20 10.11
CA THR A 203 12.20 -5.22 10.84
C THR A 203 12.81 -4.22 9.90
N PRO A 204 13.04 -2.96 10.35
CA PRO A 204 13.72 -1.95 9.55
C PRO A 204 15.13 -2.40 9.15
N ILE A 205 15.54 -2.08 7.92
CA ILE A 205 16.84 -2.45 7.36
C ILE A 205 17.55 -1.20 6.84
N LYS A 206 18.83 -1.06 7.14
CA LYS A 206 19.67 0.06 6.64
C LYS A 206 19.67 0.09 5.12
N LEU A 207 19.49 1.27 4.55
CA LEU A 207 19.57 1.47 3.10
C LEU A 207 21.00 1.24 2.61
N ALA A 208 21.15 0.69 1.41
CA ALA A 208 22.45 0.38 0.80
C ALA A 208 23.24 1.64 0.42
#